data_08859e8f7e63b3e90b1ff832fb6e30cc
#
_entry.id   08859e8f7e63b3e90b1ff832fb6e30cc
#
_cell.length_a   1.000
_cell.length_b   1.000
_cell.length_c   1.000
_cell.angle_alpha   90.00
_cell.angle_beta   90.00
_cell.angle_gamma   90.00
#
_symmetry.space_group_name_H-M   'P 1'
#
loop_
_entity.id
_entity.type
_entity.pdbx_description
1 polymer ?
#
loop_
_entity_poly.entity_id
_entity_poly.type
_entity_poly.pdbx_seq_one_letter_code
_entity_poly.pdbx_strand_id
1 'polypeptide(L)'
;MPDFGSKGQWFRCDITLEESNGKSMVIATPFKKKHHFYYNQKINNQIAGGYAKVGEKMYDFNKNSYGVLDWGRGVWTYRNTWYWCSVNASYQGQPIGWNLGYGFGDTKAASENMLFIGKNAYKLDDVRMDIPMAAHGKDDFMKPWKFRSNSGDINLVFTPKYDRHYDGNFLVLRSNQHQVFGHFSGYFVIEGKQIAVEDIPGFAEKVFNKW
;
A
#
# COMPACT_ATOMS: atom_id res chain seq x y z
N MET A 1 6.12 0.49 16.59
CA MET A 1 6.89 -0.77 16.40
C MET A 1 7.75 -0.98 17.62
N PRO A 2 7.93 -2.22 18.09
CA PRO A 2 8.98 -2.46 19.06
C PRO A 2 10.31 -2.12 18.39
N ASP A 3 11.15 -1.38 19.11
CA ASP A 3 12.52 -1.12 18.72
C ASP A 3 13.33 -2.41 18.88
N PHE A 4 13.52 -3.14 17.81
CA PHE A 4 14.22 -4.42 17.80
C PHE A 4 15.73 -4.29 18.08
N GLY A 5 16.26 -3.08 18.12
CA GLY A 5 17.70 -2.82 18.29
C GLY A 5 18.13 -2.45 19.69
N SER A 6 17.28 -1.81 20.49
CA SER A 6 17.73 -1.13 21.71
C SER A 6 17.58 -1.89 23.01
N LYS A 7 16.84 -3.03 23.04
CA LYS A 7 16.56 -3.74 24.31
C LYS A 7 16.79 -5.25 24.27
N GLY A 8 17.46 -5.80 23.27
CA GLY A 8 17.73 -7.23 23.19
C GLY A 8 16.48 -8.11 23.14
N GLN A 9 15.34 -7.59 22.68
CA GLN A 9 14.13 -8.39 22.52
C GLN A 9 14.26 -9.27 21.28
N TRP A 10 14.07 -10.56 21.47
CA TRP A 10 14.04 -11.52 20.39
C TRP A 10 12.78 -11.33 19.55
N PHE A 11 12.96 -11.33 18.22
CA PHE A 11 11.88 -11.47 17.27
C PHE A 11 11.95 -12.83 16.59
N ARG A 12 10.84 -13.54 16.59
CA ARG A 12 10.68 -14.80 15.85
C ARG A 12 9.33 -14.79 15.15
N CYS A 13 9.28 -15.25 13.93
CA CYS A 13 8.00 -15.49 13.26
C CYS A 13 8.07 -16.76 12.42
N ASP A 14 6.91 -17.36 12.26
CA ASP A 14 6.64 -18.45 11.33
C ASP A 14 5.29 -18.14 10.71
N ILE A 15 5.31 -17.65 9.47
CA ILE A 15 4.14 -17.09 8.79
C ILE A 15 4.00 -17.78 7.44
N THR A 16 2.82 -18.33 7.20
CA THR A 16 2.40 -18.82 5.89
C THR A 16 1.41 -17.85 5.28
N LEU A 17 1.56 -17.60 3.96
CA LEU A 17 0.59 -16.87 3.16
C LEU A 17 0.01 -17.83 2.13
N GLU A 18 -1.28 -18.08 2.23
CA GLU A 18 -2.00 -18.90 1.27
C GLU A 18 -2.62 -18.00 0.19
N GLU A 19 -2.39 -18.35 -1.08
CA GLU A 19 -3.07 -17.67 -2.16
C GLU A 19 -4.58 -17.78 -1.96
N SER A 20 -5.24 -16.64 -1.83
CA SER A 20 -6.68 -16.61 -1.99
C SER A 20 -6.96 -17.01 -3.44
N ASN A 21 -7.93 -17.89 -3.70
CA ASN A 21 -8.38 -18.27 -5.05
C ASN A 21 -8.94 -17.07 -5.85
N GLY A 22 -8.35 -15.90 -5.64
CA GLY A 22 -8.72 -14.62 -6.22
C GLY A 22 -7.85 -14.23 -7.41
N LYS A 23 -8.14 -13.09 -7.94
CA LYS A 23 -7.39 -12.48 -9.04
C LYS A 23 -6.22 -11.66 -8.47
N SER A 24 -5.14 -11.59 -9.22
CA SER A 24 -3.99 -10.72 -8.90
C SER A 24 -3.88 -9.57 -9.90
N MET A 25 -3.21 -8.51 -9.50
CA MET A 25 -2.80 -7.44 -10.39
C MET A 25 -1.45 -7.78 -11.00
N VAL A 26 -1.34 -7.72 -12.32
CA VAL A 26 -0.08 -7.84 -13.05
C VAL A 26 0.01 -6.70 -14.05
N ILE A 27 1.13 -6.02 -14.08
CA ILE A 27 1.31 -4.83 -14.90
C ILE A 27 2.76 -4.69 -15.39
N ALA A 28 2.94 -4.08 -16.54
CA ALA A 28 4.22 -3.58 -17.02
C ALA A 28 4.10 -2.07 -17.27
N THR A 29 4.73 -1.28 -16.44
CA THR A 29 4.71 0.19 -16.51
C THR A 29 5.99 0.68 -17.17
N PRO A 30 5.92 1.42 -18.29
CA PRO A 30 7.10 2.01 -18.92
C PRO A 30 7.58 3.22 -18.13
N PHE A 31 8.85 3.55 -18.27
CA PHE A 31 9.37 4.87 -17.90
C PHE A 31 9.54 5.73 -19.16
N LYS A 32 9.62 7.04 -18.99
CA LYS A 32 9.91 7.97 -20.11
C LYS A 32 11.26 7.66 -20.79
N LYS A 33 12.21 7.14 -20.02
CA LYS A 33 13.51 6.74 -20.53
C LYS A 33 13.38 5.41 -21.29
N LYS A 34 13.81 5.37 -22.56
CA LYS A 34 13.77 4.18 -23.41
C LYS A 34 14.43 2.98 -22.74
N HIS A 35 13.85 1.80 -22.92
CA HIS A 35 14.28 0.53 -22.33
C HIS A 35 14.21 0.46 -20.78
N HIS A 36 13.53 1.40 -20.15
CA HIS A 36 13.26 1.36 -18.72
C HIS A 36 11.79 0.98 -18.50
N PHE A 37 11.59 0.02 -17.64
CA PHE A 37 10.25 -0.50 -17.30
C PHE A 37 10.23 -1.07 -15.89
N TYR A 38 9.04 -1.20 -15.35
CA TYR A 38 8.75 -1.90 -14.11
C TYR A 38 7.66 -2.94 -14.38
N TYR A 39 8.01 -4.22 -14.25
CA TYR A 39 7.06 -5.32 -14.24
C TYR A 39 6.73 -5.67 -12.80
N ASN A 40 5.44 -5.70 -12.47
CA ASN A 40 4.99 -5.87 -11.09
C ASN A 40 3.80 -6.83 -11.02
N GLN A 41 3.79 -7.63 -9.97
CA GLN A 41 2.65 -8.45 -9.57
C GLN A 41 2.32 -8.16 -8.12
N LYS A 42 1.03 -7.94 -7.83
CA LYS A 42 0.52 -7.81 -6.46
C LYS A 42 -0.60 -8.80 -6.26
N ILE A 43 -0.49 -9.61 -5.20
CA ILE A 43 -1.50 -10.57 -4.80
C ILE A 43 -2.04 -10.11 -3.46
N ASN A 44 -3.21 -9.49 -3.49
CA ASN A 44 -3.90 -9.00 -2.29
C ASN A 44 -4.69 -10.12 -1.61
N ASN A 45 -5.01 -9.91 -0.35
CA ASN A 45 -5.89 -10.76 0.47
C ASN A 45 -5.39 -12.21 0.62
N GLN A 46 -4.08 -12.43 0.61
CA GLN A 46 -3.54 -13.74 0.98
C GLN A 46 -3.85 -14.01 2.44
N ILE A 47 -4.42 -15.18 2.74
CA ILE A 47 -4.74 -15.57 4.11
C ILE A 47 -3.42 -15.87 4.83
N ALA A 48 -3.19 -15.16 5.94
CA ALA A 48 -2.02 -15.35 6.77
C ALA A 48 -2.32 -16.31 7.92
N GLY A 49 -1.46 -17.32 8.07
CA GLY A 49 -1.45 -18.24 9.20
C GLY A 49 -0.12 -18.22 9.93
N GLY A 50 -0.08 -18.80 11.13
CA GLY A 50 1.13 -18.87 11.94
C GLY A 50 1.22 -17.80 13.02
N TYR A 51 2.43 -17.35 13.35
CA TYR A 51 2.63 -16.43 14.47
C TYR A 51 3.83 -15.50 14.29
N ALA A 52 3.82 -14.42 15.09
CA ALA A 52 4.99 -13.59 15.36
C ALA A 52 5.17 -13.41 16.88
N LYS A 53 6.39 -13.56 17.38
CA LYS A 53 6.73 -13.35 18.78
C LYS A 53 7.74 -12.22 18.93
N VAL A 54 7.46 -11.31 19.85
CA VAL A 54 8.33 -10.16 20.18
C VAL A 54 8.56 -10.15 21.67
N GLY A 55 9.76 -10.50 22.10
CA GLY A 55 10.01 -10.80 23.52
C GLY A 55 9.07 -11.91 24.00
N GLU A 56 8.30 -11.63 25.05
CA GLU A 56 7.30 -12.59 25.57
C GLU A 56 5.93 -12.49 24.92
N LYS A 57 5.69 -11.45 24.08
CA LYS A 57 4.38 -11.25 23.46
C LYS A 57 4.25 -12.03 22.16
N MET A 58 3.19 -12.86 22.09
CA MET A 58 2.82 -13.64 20.91
C MET A 58 1.65 -12.97 20.18
N TYR A 59 1.72 -13.00 18.86
CA TYR A 59 0.68 -12.55 17.94
C TYR A 59 0.37 -13.70 17.00
N ASP A 60 -0.81 -14.27 17.13
CA ASP A 60 -1.27 -15.37 16.29
C ASP A 60 -2.03 -14.82 15.08
N PHE A 61 -1.70 -15.32 13.90
CA PHE A 61 -2.41 -15.03 12.67
C PHE A 61 -3.48 -16.10 12.42
N ASN A 62 -4.65 -15.65 12.04
CA ASN A 62 -5.82 -16.50 11.85
C ASN A 62 -6.58 -16.09 10.58
N LYS A 63 -7.73 -16.71 10.32
CA LYS A 63 -8.55 -16.49 9.13
C LYS A 63 -8.93 -15.03 8.82
N ASN A 64 -8.75 -14.11 9.76
CA ASN A 64 -8.97 -12.67 9.56
C ASN A 64 -7.66 -11.88 9.43
N SER A 65 -6.54 -12.59 9.35
CA SER A 65 -5.24 -12.00 9.10
C SER A 65 -4.88 -12.16 7.63
N TYR A 66 -4.46 -11.07 7.01
CA TYR A 66 -4.18 -11.04 5.58
C TYR A 66 -2.80 -10.48 5.31
N GLY A 67 -2.20 -10.96 4.24
CA GLY A 67 -0.97 -10.44 3.67
C GLY A 67 -1.13 -10.00 2.23
N VAL A 68 -0.12 -9.34 1.72
CA VAL A 68 0.02 -8.98 0.32
C VAL A 68 1.40 -9.39 -0.16
N LEU A 69 1.47 -10.02 -1.32
CA LEU A 69 2.71 -10.14 -2.07
C LEU A 69 2.82 -8.94 -3.01
N ASP A 70 3.90 -8.19 -2.86
CA ASP A 70 4.35 -7.20 -3.84
C ASP A 70 5.68 -7.67 -4.41
N TRP A 71 5.64 -8.12 -5.66
CA TRP A 71 6.81 -8.61 -6.36
C TRP A 71 6.98 -7.88 -7.67
N GLY A 72 8.20 -7.47 -7.94
CA GLY A 72 8.48 -6.80 -9.20
C GLY A 72 9.93 -6.90 -9.63
N ARG A 73 10.13 -6.64 -10.92
CA ARG A 73 11.45 -6.51 -11.53
C ARG A 73 11.42 -5.49 -12.65
N GLY A 74 12.59 -4.96 -12.98
CA GLY A 74 12.65 -4.01 -14.10
C GLY A 74 14.01 -3.32 -14.19
N VAL A 75 14.02 -2.30 -15.02
CA VAL A 75 15.13 -1.36 -15.15
C VAL A 75 14.54 0.02 -14.86
N TRP A 76 14.77 0.50 -13.66
CA TRP A 76 14.19 1.78 -13.27
C TRP A 76 15.13 2.96 -13.46
N THR A 77 14.57 4.15 -13.45
CA THR A 77 15.34 5.39 -13.54
C THR A 77 16.04 5.72 -12.22
N TYR A 78 17.10 6.51 -12.28
CA TYR A 78 17.92 6.85 -11.12
C TYR A 78 17.19 7.59 -9.99
N ARG A 79 16.12 8.34 -10.33
CA ARG A 79 15.31 9.06 -9.35
C ARG A 79 13.86 8.71 -9.56
N ASN A 80 13.19 8.34 -8.46
CA ASN A 80 11.79 7.99 -8.49
C ASN A 80 11.07 8.55 -7.27
N THR A 81 9.85 8.98 -7.48
CA THR A 81 8.92 9.29 -6.41
C THR A 81 7.63 8.57 -6.71
N TRP A 82 7.11 7.85 -5.72
CA TRP A 82 5.82 7.19 -5.85
C TRP A 82 4.96 7.40 -4.63
N TYR A 83 3.69 7.21 -4.87
CA TYR A 83 2.63 7.15 -3.88
C TYR A 83 1.98 5.79 -4.01
N TRP A 84 1.80 5.11 -2.91
CA TRP A 84 1.18 3.79 -2.90
C TRP A 84 0.37 3.59 -1.64
N CYS A 85 -0.74 2.85 -1.73
CA CYS A 85 -1.42 2.29 -0.58
C CYS A 85 -1.88 0.87 -0.86
N SER A 86 -1.94 0.07 0.19
CA SER A 86 -2.48 -1.27 0.13
C SER A 86 -3.30 -1.56 1.38
N VAL A 87 -4.42 -2.21 1.14
CA VAL A 87 -5.33 -2.70 2.17
C VAL A 87 -5.62 -4.17 1.92
N ASN A 88 -5.64 -4.94 3.01
CA ASN A 88 -5.98 -6.35 2.99
C ASN A 88 -6.69 -6.65 4.31
N ALA A 89 -7.99 -6.88 4.26
CA ALA A 89 -8.82 -6.99 5.45
C ALA A 89 -10.03 -7.88 5.22
N SER A 90 -10.77 -8.16 6.30
CA SER A 90 -12.12 -8.71 6.24
C SER A 90 -13.11 -7.58 6.50
N TYR A 91 -14.10 -7.45 5.63
CA TYR A 91 -15.15 -6.46 5.78
C TYR A 91 -16.51 -7.07 5.41
N GLN A 92 -17.51 -6.94 6.29
CA GLN A 92 -18.84 -7.53 6.12
C GLN A 92 -18.78 -9.03 5.79
N GLY A 93 -17.89 -9.77 6.44
CA GLY A 93 -17.77 -11.23 6.32
C GLY A 93 -17.06 -11.74 5.06
N GLN A 94 -16.47 -10.86 4.25
CA GLN A 94 -15.69 -11.25 3.08
C GLN A 94 -14.34 -10.52 2.99
N PRO A 95 -13.35 -11.09 2.32
CA PRO A 95 -12.10 -10.39 2.06
C PRO A 95 -12.33 -9.13 1.21
N ILE A 96 -11.76 -8.02 1.64
CA ILE A 96 -11.68 -6.78 0.86
C ILE A 96 -10.25 -6.29 0.86
N GLY A 97 -9.80 -5.79 -0.29
CA GLY A 97 -8.48 -5.18 -0.41
C GLY A 97 -8.42 -4.25 -1.60
N TRP A 98 -7.46 -3.36 -1.56
CA TRP A 98 -7.16 -2.53 -2.72
C TRP A 98 -5.69 -2.21 -2.81
N ASN A 99 -5.29 -1.93 -4.02
CA ASN A 99 -3.98 -1.44 -4.37
C ASN A 99 -4.19 -0.17 -5.19
N LEU A 100 -3.72 0.96 -4.68
CA LEU A 100 -3.79 2.24 -5.37
C LEU A 100 -2.39 2.85 -5.39
N GLY A 101 -1.96 3.33 -6.56
CA GLY A 101 -0.63 3.91 -6.66
C GLY A 101 -0.39 4.67 -7.96
N TYR A 102 0.61 5.55 -7.90
CA TYR A 102 1.11 6.30 -9.06
C TYR A 102 2.52 6.82 -8.79
N GLY A 103 3.16 7.28 -9.87
CA GLY A 103 4.45 7.96 -9.82
C GLY A 103 5.66 7.07 -10.09
N PHE A 104 5.54 5.75 -9.98
CA PHE A 104 6.62 4.83 -10.35
C PHE A 104 6.46 4.40 -11.81
N GLY A 105 7.13 5.12 -12.70
CA GLY A 105 6.97 5.01 -14.14
C GLY A 105 5.86 5.89 -14.71
N ASP A 106 5.48 5.66 -15.96
CA ASP A 106 4.39 6.36 -16.65
C ASP A 106 3.05 5.68 -16.38
N THR A 107 2.43 6.01 -15.27
CA THR A 107 1.15 5.43 -14.83
C THR A 107 -0.05 5.88 -15.67
N LYS A 108 0.13 6.80 -16.65
CA LYS A 108 -0.90 7.09 -17.67
C LYS A 108 -0.99 5.97 -18.69
N ALA A 109 0.13 5.31 -19.00
CA ALA A 109 0.16 4.18 -19.92
C ALA A 109 -0.43 2.91 -19.28
N ALA A 110 -0.19 2.73 -17.98
CA ALA A 110 -0.67 1.57 -17.24
C ALA A 110 -0.71 1.90 -15.73
N SER A 111 -1.83 1.67 -15.08
CA SER A 111 -2.02 1.92 -13.64
C SER A 111 -2.27 0.62 -12.88
N GLU A 112 -1.83 0.58 -11.64
CA GLU A 112 -1.98 -0.57 -10.74
C GLU A 112 -3.22 -0.50 -9.84
N ASN A 113 -4.12 0.46 -10.12
CA ASN A 113 -5.28 0.71 -9.27
C ASN A 113 -6.32 -0.39 -9.41
N MET A 114 -6.54 -1.13 -8.34
CA MET A 114 -7.44 -2.27 -8.28
C MET A 114 -8.18 -2.31 -6.94
N LEU A 115 -9.44 -2.74 -6.98
CA LEU A 115 -10.23 -3.14 -5.81
C LEU A 115 -10.53 -4.64 -5.90
N PHE A 116 -10.35 -5.34 -4.79
CA PHE A 116 -10.63 -6.77 -4.65
C PHE A 116 -11.73 -6.97 -3.62
N ILE A 117 -12.80 -7.71 -3.97
CA ILE A 117 -13.91 -8.03 -3.07
C ILE A 117 -14.26 -9.51 -3.26
N GLY A 118 -14.08 -10.29 -2.21
CA GLY A 118 -14.26 -11.74 -2.31
C GLY A 118 -13.35 -12.33 -3.39
N LYS A 119 -13.92 -12.93 -4.41
CA LYS A 119 -13.21 -13.51 -5.57
C LYS A 119 -13.10 -12.57 -6.78
N ASN A 120 -13.63 -11.36 -6.68
CA ASN A 120 -13.69 -10.42 -7.78
C ASN A 120 -12.58 -9.36 -7.67
N ALA A 121 -12.12 -8.91 -8.83
CA ALA A 121 -11.18 -7.81 -8.97
C ALA A 121 -11.74 -6.79 -9.95
N TYR A 122 -11.72 -5.53 -9.56
CA TYR A 122 -12.24 -4.43 -10.32
C TYR A 122 -11.11 -3.45 -10.61
N LYS A 123 -10.91 -3.15 -11.89
CA LYS A 123 -9.96 -2.13 -12.31
C LYS A 123 -10.53 -0.77 -11.95
N LEU A 124 -9.71 0.04 -11.30
CA LEU A 124 -10.03 1.42 -10.98
C LEU A 124 -9.27 2.36 -11.91
N ASP A 125 -9.80 3.56 -12.05
CA ASP A 125 -9.18 4.63 -12.84
C ASP A 125 -7.97 5.23 -12.11
N ASP A 126 -7.58 6.44 -12.45
CA ASP A 126 -6.52 7.16 -11.76
C ASP A 126 -6.87 7.40 -10.28
N VAL A 127 -5.85 7.61 -9.49
CA VAL A 127 -6.00 8.03 -8.10
C VAL A 127 -5.08 9.21 -7.81
N ARG A 128 -5.55 10.10 -6.96
CA ARG A 128 -4.75 11.16 -6.36
C ARG A 128 -4.81 11.05 -4.83
N MET A 129 -3.65 11.13 -4.20
CA MET A 129 -3.47 11.13 -2.74
C MET A 129 -3.10 12.55 -2.32
N ASP A 130 -4.06 13.26 -1.72
CA ASP A 130 -3.85 14.61 -1.22
C ASP A 130 -3.36 14.53 0.23
N ILE A 131 -2.07 14.74 0.44
CA ILE A 131 -1.43 14.82 1.75
C ILE A 131 -1.50 16.28 2.19
N PRO A 132 -2.05 16.59 3.39
CA PRO A 132 -2.08 17.95 3.89
C PRO A 132 -0.68 18.55 4.07
N MET A 133 -0.57 19.85 3.88
CA MET A 133 0.67 20.56 4.13
C MET A 133 0.69 21.14 5.55
N ALA A 134 1.81 21.06 6.22
CA ALA A 134 2.09 21.78 7.45
C ALA A 134 2.37 23.27 7.15
N ALA A 135 2.34 24.11 8.20
CA ALA A 135 2.54 25.56 8.06
C ALA A 135 3.89 25.96 7.43
N HIS A 136 4.90 25.08 7.49
CA HIS A 136 6.24 25.30 6.91
C HIS A 136 6.39 24.76 5.48
N GLY A 137 5.26 24.39 4.84
CA GLY A 137 5.24 23.99 3.42
C GLY A 137 5.71 22.57 3.13
N LYS A 138 5.86 21.70 4.15
CA LYS A 138 6.13 20.27 3.98
C LYS A 138 4.87 19.46 4.21
N ASP A 139 4.83 18.24 3.65
CA ASP A 139 3.74 17.32 3.91
C ASP A 139 3.60 17.01 5.40
N ASP A 140 2.37 16.99 5.89
CA ASP A 140 2.01 16.57 7.24
C ASP A 140 1.38 15.17 7.17
N PHE A 141 2.22 14.17 7.25
CA PHE A 141 1.83 12.77 7.08
C PHE A 141 0.91 12.26 8.18
N MET A 142 0.82 12.96 9.31
CA MET A 142 -0.03 12.56 10.44
C MET A 142 -1.39 13.24 10.47
N LYS A 143 -1.71 14.07 9.46
CA LYS A 143 -3.07 14.56 9.22
C LYS A 143 -3.81 13.66 8.24
N PRO A 144 -5.15 13.64 8.25
CA PRO A 144 -5.93 12.82 7.34
C PRO A 144 -5.66 13.12 5.88
N TRP A 145 -5.34 12.08 5.07
CA TRP A 145 -5.15 12.19 3.62
C TRP A 145 -6.46 11.97 2.89
N LYS A 146 -6.61 12.55 1.72
CA LYS A 146 -7.77 12.31 0.84
C LYS A 146 -7.33 11.56 -0.41
N PHE A 147 -8.09 10.53 -0.74
CA PHE A 147 -7.90 9.73 -1.95
C PHE A 147 -9.08 9.94 -2.87
N ARG A 148 -8.81 10.35 -4.11
CA ARG A 148 -9.84 10.67 -5.09
C ARG A 148 -9.41 10.23 -6.47
N SER A 149 -10.39 9.82 -7.31
CA SER A 149 -10.24 9.66 -8.75
C SER A 149 -10.85 10.84 -9.50
N ASN A 150 -10.43 11.06 -10.74
CA ASN A 150 -11.06 12.08 -11.60
C ASN A 150 -12.49 11.69 -11.98
N SER A 151 -12.76 10.38 -12.13
CA SER A 151 -14.10 9.84 -12.41
C SER A 151 -15.08 9.94 -11.22
N GLY A 152 -14.55 10.16 -9.99
CA GLY A 152 -15.35 10.12 -8.77
C GLY A 152 -15.58 8.72 -8.20
N ASP A 153 -14.99 7.69 -8.80
CA ASP A 153 -15.15 6.29 -8.37
C ASP A 153 -14.38 5.98 -7.08
N ILE A 154 -13.49 6.85 -6.66
CA ILE A 154 -12.73 6.74 -5.41
C ILE A 154 -12.94 8.01 -4.59
N ASN A 155 -13.42 7.86 -3.38
CA ASN A 155 -13.49 8.94 -2.39
C ASN A 155 -13.25 8.35 -1.00
N LEU A 156 -11.99 8.37 -0.58
CA LEU A 156 -11.58 7.82 0.71
C LEU A 156 -10.88 8.89 1.54
N VAL A 157 -11.00 8.76 2.84
CA VAL A 157 -10.19 9.44 3.84
C VAL A 157 -9.34 8.41 4.56
N PHE A 158 -8.05 8.64 4.59
CA PHE A 158 -7.10 7.87 5.37
C PHE A 158 -6.77 8.63 6.64
N THR A 159 -7.02 8.02 7.79
CA THR A 159 -6.71 8.55 9.11
C THR A 159 -5.43 7.90 9.63
N PRO A 160 -4.29 8.61 9.64
CA PRO A 160 -3.00 8.07 10.05
C PRO A 160 -2.98 7.77 11.55
N LYS A 161 -2.22 6.73 11.92
CA LYS A 161 -1.96 6.31 13.30
C LYS A 161 -0.47 6.25 13.62
N TYR A 162 0.36 5.87 12.65
CA TYR A 162 1.80 5.72 12.84
C TYR A 162 2.54 5.93 11.52
N ASP A 163 3.56 6.79 11.53
CA ASP A 163 4.46 7.01 10.40
C ASP A 163 5.78 6.25 10.63
N ARG A 164 6.02 5.24 9.81
CA ARG A 164 7.32 4.58 9.71
C ARG A 164 8.19 5.38 8.75
N HIS A 165 8.85 6.39 9.30
CA HIS A 165 9.72 7.28 8.53
C HIS A 165 11.18 6.79 8.49
N TYR A 166 11.76 6.87 7.31
CA TYR A 166 13.20 6.68 7.09
C TYR A 166 13.73 7.77 6.15
N ASP A 167 14.77 8.45 6.53
CA ASP A 167 15.52 9.38 5.65
C ASP A 167 17.02 9.06 5.72
N GLY A 168 17.51 8.41 4.69
CA GLY A 168 18.91 8.06 4.50
C GLY A 168 19.49 8.81 3.30
N ASN A 169 20.60 9.51 3.50
CA ASN A 169 21.31 10.21 2.44
C ASN A 169 22.79 9.82 2.48
N PHE A 170 23.23 9.14 1.43
CA PHE A 170 24.60 8.66 1.33
C PHE A 170 25.19 9.02 -0.05
N LEU A 171 25.70 10.24 -0.18
CA LEU A 171 26.30 10.79 -1.41
C LEU A 171 25.41 10.64 -2.65
N VAL A 172 25.58 9.54 -3.38
CA VAL A 172 24.86 9.23 -4.62
C VAL A 172 23.53 8.51 -4.37
N LEU A 173 23.33 7.96 -3.18
CA LEU A 173 22.13 7.24 -2.79
C LEU A 173 21.31 8.07 -1.82
N ARG A 174 20.02 8.12 -2.02
CA ARG A 174 19.08 8.72 -1.07
C ARG A 174 17.78 7.94 -1.04
N SER A 175 17.25 7.74 0.14
CA SER A 175 15.93 7.18 0.36
C SER A 175 15.22 8.01 1.42
N ASN A 176 14.07 8.59 1.07
CA ASN A 176 13.17 9.22 2.02
C ASN A 176 11.82 8.54 1.88
N GLN A 177 11.40 7.85 2.92
CA GLN A 177 10.22 6.99 2.92
C GLN A 177 9.33 7.34 4.10
N HIS A 178 8.08 7.64 3.81
CA HIS A 178 7.01 7.72 4.78
C HIS A 178 6.01 6.61 4.47
N GLN A 179 6.05 5.53 5.24
CA GLN A 179 5.05 4.46 5.19
C GLN A 179 4.16 4.62 6.42
N VAL A 180 2.98 5.14 6.18
CA VAL A 180 2.04 5.53 7.23
C VAL A 180 0.98 4.47 7.39
N PHE A 181 0.86 3.91 8.57
CA PHE A 181 -0.20 2.97 8.94
C PHE A 181 -1.38 3.72 9.51
N GLY A 182 -2.59 3.29 9.19
CA GLY A 182 -3.82 3.95 9.61
C GLY A 182 -5.06 3.24 9.12
N HIS A 183 -6.16 3.97 9.05
CA HIS A 183 -7.45 3.42 8.69
C HIS A 183 -8.09 4.23 7.57
N PHE A 184 -8.79 3.53 6.69
CA PHE A 184 -9.50 4.10 5.56
C PHE A 184 -11.01 4.07 5.81
N SER A 185 -11.68 5.17 5.46
CA SER A 185 -13.14 5.27 5.41
C SER A 185 -13.56 6.05 4.18
N GLY A 186 -14.76 5.77 3.65
CA GLY A 186 -15.29 6.42 2.46
C GLY A 186 -15.98 5.45 1.54
N TYR A 187 -15.77 5.56 0.24
CA TYR A 187 -16.44 4.68 -0.72
C TYR A 187 -15.69 4.53 -2.03
N PHE A 188 -16.00 3.43 -2.71
CA PHE A 188 -15.74 3.18 -4.12
C PHE A 188 -17.06 3.13 -4.89
N VAL A 189 -17.04 3.48 -6.18
CA VAL A 189 -18.17 3.26 -7.09
C VAL A 189 -17.77 2.21 -8.11
N ILE A 190 -18.45 1.07 -8.13
CA ILE A 190 -18.17 -0.03 -9.04
C ILE A 190 -19.46 -0.36 -9.79
N GLU A 191 -19.42 -0.31 -11.12
CA GLU A 191 -20.58 -0.60 -11.97
C GLU A 191 -21.82 0.21 -11.55
N GLY A 192 -21.60 1.49 -11.19
CA GLY A 192 -22.64 2.40 -10.73
C GLY A 192 -23.16 2.17 -9.31
N LYS A 193 -22.58 1.22 -8.57
CA LYS A 193 -22.95 0.94 -7.17
C LYS A 193 -21.89 1.47 -6.22
N GLN A 194 -22.32 2.19 -5.20
CA GLN A 194 -21.45 2.65 -4.14
C GLN A 194 -21.18 1.53 -3.14
N ILE A 195 -19.90 1.29 -2.89
CA ILE A 195 -19.38 0.34 -1.90
C ILE A 195 -18.75 1.17 -0.80
N ALA A 196 -19.46 1.37 0.29
CA ALA A 196 -18.98 2.08 1.46
C ALA A 196 -17.98 1.21 2.23
N VAL A 197 -16.96 1.82 2.79
CA VAL A 197 -15.97 1.21 3.69
C VAL A 197 -15.78 2.10 4.90
N GLU A 198 -15.61 1.49 6.07
CA GLU A 198 -15.48 2.22 7.33
C GLU A 198 -14.40 1.58 8.20
N ASP A 199 -13.46 2.40 8.65
CA ASP A 199 -12.40 2.06 9.59
C ASP A 199 -11.55 0.84 9.19
N ILE A 200 -11.27 0.66 7.89
CA ILE A 200 -10.50 -0.46 7.37
C ILE A 200 -9.01 -0.22 7.54
N PRO A 201 -8.27 -1.10 8.23
CA PRO A 201 -6.83 -0.93 8.45
C PRO A 201 -6.03 -1.11 7.16
N GLY A 202 -4.99 -0.31 7.02
CA GLY A 202 -4.07 -0.40 5.88
C GLY A 202 -2.90 0.54 6.03
N PHE A 203 -2.17 0.74 4.95
CA PHE A 203 -1.11 1.74 4.91
C PHE A 203 -1.17 2.56 3.63
N ALA A 204 -0.58 3.75 3.71
CA ALA A 204 -0.31 4.62 2.58
C ALA A 204 1.12 5.14 2.67
N GLU A 205 1.77 5.33 1.54
CA GLU A 205 3.15 5.79 1.54
C GLU A 205 3.42 6.83 0.46
N LYS A 206 4.41 7.68 0.77
CA LYS A 206 5.12 8.51 -0.18
C LYS A 206 6.60 8.21 -0.05
N VAL A 207 7.21 7.83 -1.16
CA VAL A 207 8.62 7.45 -1.17
C VAL A 207 9.35 8.21 -2.26
N PHE A 208 10.51 8.74 -1.91
CA PHE A 208 11.51 9.26 -2.84
C PHE A 208 12.78 8.45 -2.74
N ASN A 209 13.22 7.89 -3.85
CA ASN A 209 14.49 7.19 -3.95
C ASN A 209 15.38 7.76 -5.04
N LYS A 210 16.66 7.71 -4.78
CA LYS A 210 17.76 8.00 -5.69
C LYS A 210 18.83 6.92 -5.48
N TRP A 211 19.06 6.05 -6.49
CA TRP A 211 19.98 4.91 -6.46
C TRP A 211 20.76 4.76 -7.75
#